data_b3ba0af371a8f32438e807ee36bfcadf
#
_entry.id   b3ba0af371a8f32438e807ee36bfcadf
#
_cell.length_a   1.000
_cell.length_b   1.000
_cell.length_c   1.000
_cell.angle_alpha   90.00
_cell.angle_beta   90.00
_cell.angle_gamma   90.00
#
_symmetry.space_group_name_H-M   'P 1'
#
loop_
_entity.id
_entity.type
_entity.pdbx_description
1 polymer ?
#
loop_
_entity_poly.entity_id
_entity_poly.type
_entity_poly.pdbx_seq_one_letter_code
_entity_poly.pdbx_strand_id
1 'polypeptide(L)'
;MANEAGKVAVVGAGRVGSTFAYSLAASGLVREIVIADMDLARAEGEAMDIAQSVPFHRPVRISAGGLADAAGAVVTVITAGAAQRPGEPRTALVQRNVEAMRSILDQVVSANPDGLLLIATNPVDALTYAAIKMSRLPPGRVIGSGTVLDSARLRAELAAHYGVDARNVHAYVLGEHGDSEFVAWSTATVGNMRLEDYCVATRTSCEPAQMEQIGERVRRAAYEIIQRKGATNFAIAAALTRIIEAILRDEQSVLTVSTLVQGEYGLQDVCLSLPAIVGRNGVQQVLPVPLADGELAALRRSAEAIRGVTQRVA
;
A
#
# COMPACT_ATOMS: atom_id res chain seq x y z
N MET A 1 18.58 -13.29 18.51
CA MET A 1 19.06 -11.92 18.69
C MET A 1 17.85 -11.02 18.58
N ALA A 2 17.57 -10.21 19.59
CA ALA A 2 16.42 -9.31 19.58
C ALA A 2 16.60 -8.34 18.42
N ASN A 3 15.61 -8.32 17.52
CA ASN A 3 15.52 -7.43 16.39
C ASN A 3 15.61 -6.00 16.94
N GLU A 4 16.68 -5.27 16.62
CA GLU A 4 16.75 -3.84 16.93
C GLU A 4 15.58 -3.18 16.18
N ALA A 5 14.57 -2.80 16.94
CA ALA A 5 13.40 -2.12 16.41
C ALA A 5 13.91 -0.84 15.72
N GLY A 6 13.83 -0.82 14.39
CA GLY A 6 14.48 0.19 13.56
C GLY A 6 13.78 1.56 13.63
N LYS A 7 14.37 2.51 12.89
CA LYS A 7 13.79 3.82 12.60
C LYS A 7 12.93 3.74 11.35
N VAL A 8 11.79 4.45 11.35
CA VAL A 8 10.96 4.69 10.16
C VAL A 8 10.80 6.19 9.95
N ALA A 9 11.01 6.64 8.72
CA ALA A 9 10.74 8.02 8.32
C ALA A 9 9.39 8.09 7.60
N VAL A 10 8.59 9.10 7.93
CA VAL A 10 7.29 9.38 7.31
C VAL A 10 7.38 10.72 6.61
N VAL A 11 7.28 10.73 5.29
CA VAL A 11 7.29 11.95 4.49
C VAL A 11 5.86 12.33 4.13
N GLY A 12 5.40 13.45 4.69
CA GLY A 12 4.05 13.96 4.62
C GLY A 12 3.31 13.83 5.96
N ALA A 13 3.06 14.95 6.64
CA ALA A 13 2.31 15.07 7.88
C ALA A 13 0.79 15.31 7.63
N GLY A 14 0.29 14.83 6.48
CA GLY A 14 -1.13 14.87 6.16
C GLY A 14 -1.93 13.80 6.92
N ARG A 15 -3.26 13.74 6.67
CA ARG A 15 -4.15 12.78 7.36
C ARG A 15 -3.68 11.33 7.29
N VAL A 16 -3.10 10.90 6.16
CA VAL A 16 -2.58 9.52 6.03
C VAL A 16 -1.29 9.36 6.83
N GLY A 17 -0.32 10.28 6.66
CA GLY A 17 0.98 10.17 7.32
C GLY A 17 0.90 10.25 8.84
N SER A 18 0.13 11.20 9.40
CA SER A 18 -0.04 11.31 10.85
C SER A 18 -0.80 10.11 11.44
N THR A 19 -1.88 9.65 10.77
CA THR A 19 -2.58 8.44 11.22
C THR A 19 -1.69 7.20 11.15
N PHE A 20 -0.86 7.08 10.11
CA PHE A 20 0.11 6.00 10.00
C PHE A 20 1.18 6.08 11.08
N ALA A 21 1.75 7.26 11.33
CA ALA A 21 2.74 7.45 12.39
C ALA A 21 2.18 7.06 13.77
N TYR A 22 0.92 7.44 14.06
CA TYR A 22 0.22 7.01 15.28
C TYR A 22 0.00 5.50 15.32
N SER A 23 -0.50 4.90 14.23
CA SER A 23 -0.71 3.43 14.13
C SER A 23 0.59 2.67 14.36
N LEU A 24 1.68 3.15 13.77
CA LEU A 24 3.00 2.56 13.92
C LEU A 24 3.54 2.72 15.36
N ALA A 25 3.37 3.88 15.98
CA ALA A 25 3.73 4.10 17.38
C ALA A 25 2.98 3.14 18.30
N ALA A 26 1.65 3.03 18.13
CA ALA A 26 0.81 2.14 18.91
C ALA A 26 1.15 0.65 18.73
N SER A 27 1.65 0.26 17.56
CA SER A 27 2.03 -1.15 17.27
C SER A 27 3.24 -1.64 18.08
N GLY A 28 4.11 -0.72 18.51
CA GLY A 28 5.35 -1.06 19.21
C GLY A 28 6.40 -1.76 18.34
N LEU A 29 6.29 -1.63 17.00
CA LEU A 29 7.20 -2.26 16.03
C LEU A 29 8.53 -1.52 15.90
N VAL A 30 8.57 -0.22 16.23
CA VAL A 30 9.71 0.65 15.99
C VAL A 30 10.16 1.37 17.27
N ARG A 31 11.41 1.83 17.29
CA ARG A 31 11.95 2.66 18.36
C ARG A 31 11.99 4.13 18.01
N GLU A 32 11.91 4.46 16.75
CA GLU A 32 11.99 5.84 16.28
C GLU A 32 11.11 6.06 15.06
N ILE A 33 10.38 7.18 15.10
CA ILE A 33 9.60 7.70 13.97
C ILE A 33 10.01 9.16 13.76
N VAL A 34 10.41 9.48 12.54
CA VAL A 34 10.64 10.87 12.11
C VAL A 34 9.56 11.25 11.12
N ILE A 35 8.88 12.38 11.38
CA ILE A 35 7.84 12.92 10.50
C ILE A 35 8.43 14.15 9.79
N ALA A 36 8.49 14.11 8.46
CA ALA A 36 8.96 15.20 7.63
C ALA A 36 7.81 15.76 6.77
N ASP A 37 7.67 17.06 6.74
CA ASP A 37 6.74 17.78 5.87
C ASP A 37 7.38 19.09 5.41
N MET A 38 6.93 19.62 4.29
CA MET A 38 7.32 20.96 3.83
C MET A 38 6.79 22.05 4.79
N ASP A 39 5.69 21.78 5.47
CA ASP A 39 5.15 22.56 6.60
C ASP A 39 5.72 21.96 7.90
N LEU A 40 6.87 22.50 8.32
CA LEU A 40 7.56 22.03 9.51
C LEU A 40 6.70 22.19 10.77
N ALA A 41 5.98 23.30 10.90
CA ALA A 41 5.12 23.56 12.06
C ALA A 41 4.02 22.49 12.19
N ARG A 42 3.48 22.05 11.08
CA ARG A 42 2.53 20.95 11.04
C ARG A 42 3.20 19.63 11.45
N ALA A 43 4.37 19.30 10.92
CA ALA A 43 5.10 18.10 11.30
C ALA A 43 5.43 18.09 12.79
N GLU A 44 5.82 19.24 13.36
CA GLU A 44 6.08 19.39 14.80
C GLU A 44 4.82 19.18 15.62
N GLY A 45 3.69 19.77 15.23
CA GLY A 45 2.41 19.60 15.91
C GLY A 45 1.95 18.14 15.94
N GLU A 46 1.98 17.45 14.78
CA GLU A 46 1.63 16.02 14.70
C GLU A 46 2.60 15.14 15.52
N ALA A 47 3.90 15.43 15.45
CA ALA A 47 4.89 14.70 16.24
C ALA A 47 4.70 14.89 17.75
N MET A 48 4.39 16.09 18.19
CA MET A 48 4.11 16.40 19.61
C MET A 48 2.86 15.68 20.11
N ASP A 49 1.76 15.71 19.35
CA ASP A 49 0.50 15.08 19.73
C ASP A 49 0.68 13.55 19.82
N ILE A 50 1.29 12.94 18.80
CA ILE A 50 1.58 11.50 18.81
C ILE A 50 2.54 11.14 19.96
N ALA A 51 3.58 11.94 20.23
CA ALA A 51 4.53 11.68 21.33
C ALA A 51 3.83 11.69 22.71
N GLN A 52 2.80 12.50 22.90
CA GLN A 52 2.01 12.52 24.13
C GLN A 52 1.20 11.23 24.36
N SER A 53 0.99 10.42 23.32
CA SER A 53 0.36 9.10 23.44
C SER A 53 1.32 7.99 23.89
N VAL A 54 2.64 8.20 23.77
CA VAL A 54 3.67 7.19 24.05
C VAL A 54 3.57 6.58 25.46
N PRO A 55 3.22 7.32 26.54
CA PRO A 55 3.04 6.70 27.86
C PRO A 55 2.01 5.57 27.92
N PHE A 56 1.11 5.48 26.94
CA PHE A 56 0.10 4.42 26.83
C PHE A 56 0.54 3.25 25.95
N HIS A 57 1.73 3.31 25.35
CA HIS A 57 2.25 2.36 24.39
C HIS A 57 3.65 1.84 24.77
N ARG A 58 4.28 1.08 23.90
CA ARG A 58 5.71 0.74 24.05
C ARG A 58 6.55 1.98 23.77
N PRO A 59 7.71 2.13 24.43
CA PRO A 59 8.58 3.28 24.22
C PRO A 59 9.00 3.43 22.76
N VAL A 60 8.70 4.59 22.18
CA VAL A 60 9.08 5.01 20.83
C VAL A 60 9.44 6.49 20.85
N ARG A 61 10.52 6.87 20.17
CA ARG A 61 10.88 8.29 19.98
C ARG A 61 10.19 8.80 18.73
N ILE A 62 9.48 9.92 18.88
CA ILE A 62 8.77 10.57 17.78
C ILE A 62 9.26 12.01 17.68
N SER A 63 9.67 12.42 16.49
CA SER A 63 10.17 13.77 16.22
C SER A 63 9.73 14.25 14.84
N ALA A 64 9.63 15.56 14.69
CA ALA A 64 9.63 16.20 13.39
C ALA A 64 11.06 16.37 12.89
N GLY A 65 11.25 16.40 11.58
CA GLY A 65 12.54 16.62 10.94
C GLY A 65 12.42 16.97 9.47
N GLY A 66 13.56 17.12 8.81
CA GLY A 66 13.64 17.28 7.36
C GLY A 66 13.81 15.93 6.62
N LEU A 67 13.88 15.98 5.30
CA LEU A 67 14.08 14.78 4.47
C LEU A 67 15.44 14.12 4.72
N ALA A 68 16.46 14.88 5.12
CA ALA A 68 17.78 14.35 5.50
C ALA A 68 17.71 13.48 6.76
N ASP A 69 16.74 13.72 7.65
CA ASP A 69 16.54 12.93 8.85
C ASP A 69 15.98 11.52 8.57
N ALA A 70 15.72 11.19 7.28
CA ALA A 70 15.50 9.81 6.84
C ALA A 70 16.76 8.93 6.96
N ALA A 71 17.94 9.52 7.20
CA ALA A 71 19.19 8.80 7.38
C ALA A 71 19.04 7.71 8.47
N GLY A 72 19.46 6.47 8.14
CA GLY A 72 19.38 5.31 9.01
C GLY A 72 17.96 4.73 9.21
N ALA A 73 16.96 5.24 8.51
CA ALA A 73 15.63 4.61 8.51
C ALA A 73 15.66 3.29 7.75
N VAL A 74 15.06 2.24 8.32
CA VAL A 74 14.87 0.96 7.60
C VAL A 74 13.94 1.16 6.42
N VAL A 75 12.87 1.94 6.63
CA VAL A 75 11.90 2.28 5.60
C VAL A 75 11.57 3.77 5.66
N THR A 76 11.56 4.42 4.50
CA THR A 76 10.94 5.75 4.34
C THR A 76 9.59 5.59 3.65
N VAL A 77 8.52 5.99 4.34
CA VAL A 77 7.15 5.93 3.86
C VAL A 77 6.75 7.28 3.27
N ILE A 78 6.42 7.32 1.97
CA ILE A 78 6.05 8.55 1.29
C ILE A 78 4.53 8.61 1.17
N THR A 79 3.95 9.52 1.96
CA THR A 79 2.52 9.85 1.96
C THR A 79 2.27 11.27 1.46
N ALA A 80 3.35 12.02 1.23
CA ALA A 80 3.30 13.37 0.70
C ALA A 80 2.77 13.35 -0.74
N GLY A 81 1.81 14.20 -1.03
CA GLY A 81 1.22 14.35 -2.35
C GLY A 81 0.14 15.41 -2.34
N ALA A 82 -0.07 16.01 -3.50
CA ALA A 82 -1.14 16.98 -3.68
C ALA A 82 -2.49 16.25 -3.81
N ALA A 83 -3.52 16.78 -3.17
CA ALA A 83 -4.87 16.38 -3.43
C ALA A 83 -5.34 16.92 -4.80
N GLN A 84 -6.23 16.16 -5.46
CA GLN A 84 -6.85 16.60 -6.70
C GLN A 84 -7.68 17.88 -6.45
N ARG A 85 -7.49 18.89 -7.29
CA ARG A 85 -8.29 20.11 -7.24
C ARG A 85 -9.61 19.91 -7.98
N PRO A 86 -10.69 20.60 -7.59
CA PRO A 86 -11.94 20.57 -8.35
C PRO A 86 -11.70 20.93 -9.81
N GLY A 87 -12.14 20.08 -10.76
CA GLY A 87 -11.97 20.30 -12.19
C GLY A 87 -10.58 20.01 -12.76
N GLU A 88 -9.63 19.58 -11.95
CA GLU A 88 -8.28 19.27 -12.41
C GLU A 88 -8.24 17.92 -13.15
N PRO A 89 -7.65 17.87 -14.35
CA PRO A 89 -7.42 16.61 -15.05
C PRO A 89 -6.52 15.66 -14.20
N ARG A 90 -6.83 14.37 -14.18
CA ARG A 90 -6.03 13.35 -13.46
C ARG A 90 -4.55 13.38 -13.87
N THR A 91 -4.26 13.70 -15.13
CA THR A 91 -2.90 13.81 -15.67
C THR A 91 -2.10 14.95 -15.03
N ALA A 92 -2.72 16.12 -14.79
CA ALA A 92 -2.05 17.25 -14.14
C ALA A 92 -1.72 16.93 -12.66
N LEU A 93 -2.62 16.22 -11.96
CA LEU A 93 -2.34 15.73 -10.62
C LEU A 93 -1.13 14.78 -10.59
N VAL A 94 -1.08 13.83 -11.53
CA VAL A 94 0.03 12.89 -11.65
C VAL A 94 1.35 13.61 -11.85
N GLN A 95 1.43 14.58 -12.78
CA GLN A 95 2.64 15.36 -13.03
C GLN A 95 3.12 16.09 -11.78
N ARG A 96 2.22 16.78 -11.07
CA ARG A 96 2.58 17.47 -9.81
C ARG A 96 3.12 16.50 -8.75
N ASN A 97 2.52 15.33 -8.63
CA ASN A 97 2.98 14.35 -7.66
C ASN A 97 4.30 13.71 -8.07
N VAL A 98 4.57 13.55 -9.36
CA VAL A 98 5.88 13.08 -9.87
C VAL A 98 6.98 14.12 -9.60
N GLU A 99 6.71 15.40 -9.81
CA GLU A 99 7.67 16.47 -9.50
C GLU A 99 7.98 16.55 -8.01
N ALA A 100 6.95 16.48 -7.16
CA ALA A 100 7.12 16.41 -5.71
C ALA A 100 7.91 15.16 -5.30
N MET A 101 7.61 14.00 -5.88
CA MET A 101 8.30 12.74 -5.64
C MET A 101 9.78 12.84 -6.00
N ARG A 102 10.12 13.47 -7.15
CA ARG A 102 11.51 13.68 -7.56
C ARG A 102 12.30 14.44 -6.49
N SER A 103 11.77 15.59 -6.04
CA SER A 103 12.40 16.41 -5.02
C SER A 103 12.58 15.69 -3.68
N ILE A 104 11.62 14.83 -3.32
CA ILE A 104 11.70 14.00 -2.11
C ILE A 104 12.78 12.93 -2.28
N LEU A 105 12.78 12.19 -3.39
CA LEU A 105 13.69 11.09 -3.62
C LEU A 105 15.16 11.54 -3.68
N ASP A 106 15.45 12.68 -4.33
CA ASP A 106 16.80 13.21 -4.42
C ASP A 106 17.44 13.41 -3.03
N GLN A 107 16.66 13.86 -2.06
CA GLN A 107 17.14 14.08 -0.69
C GLN A 107 17.12 12.79 0.14
N VAL A 108 16.02 12.04 0.09
CA VAL A 108 15.85 10.82 0.90
C VAL A 108 16.87 9.75 0.50
N VAL A 109 17.06 9.51 -0.79
CA VAL A 109 18.02 8.50 -1.28
C VAL A 109 19.45 8.92 -1.02
N SER A 110 19.76 10.22 -1.14
CA SER A 110 21.09 10.74 -0.78
C SER A 110 21.39 10.57 0.70
N ALA A 111 20.39 10.78 1.58
CA ALA A 111 20.55 10.62 3.02
C ALA A 111 20.52 9.14 3.46
N ASN A 112 19.85 8.27 2.74
CA ASN A 112 19.63 6.87 3.12
C ASN A 112 19.62 5.92 1.91
N PRO A 113 20.77 5.69 1.26
CA PRO A 113 20.86 4.89 0.03
C PRO A 113 20.55 3.40 0.25
N ASP A 114 20.63 2.93 1.47
CA ASP A 114 20.37 1.52 1.83
C ASP A 114 18.96 1.27 2.38
N GLY A 115 18.13 2.33 2.51
CA GLY A 115 16.76 2.23 3.00
C GLY A 115 15.79 1.68 1.97
N LEU A 116 14.65 1.20 2.45
CA LEU A 116 13.51 0.86 1.62
C LEU A 116 12.61 2.08 1.43
N LEU A 117 11.94 2.15 0.28
CA LEU A 117 10.92 3.15 0.00
C LEU A 117 9.54 2.46 -0.03
N LEU A 118 8.58 3.00 0.72
CA LEU A 118 7.18 2.57 0.69
C LEU A 118 6.32 3.75 0.21
N ILE A 119 5.76 3.63 -0.97
CA ILE A 119 4.94 4.66 -1.60
C ILE A 119 3.48 4.44 -1.24
N ALA A 120 2.83 5.46 -0.68
CA ALA A 120 1.40 5.45 -0.38
C ALA A 120 0.63 6.59 -1.10
N THR A 121 1.36 7.49 -1.73
CA THR A 121 0.80 8.61 -2.50
C THR A 121 0.14 8.10 -3.78
N ASN A 122 -1.07 8.59 -4.07
CA ASN A 122 -1.81 8.23 -5.28
C ASN A 122 -1.47 9.14 -6.48
N PRO A 123 -1.52 8.58 -7.71
CA PRO A 123 -1.81 7.18 -8.05
C PRO A 123 -0.60 6.27 -7.77
N VAL A 124 -0.78 5.33 -6.83
CA VAL A 124 0.33 4.61 -6.20
C VAL A 124 1.17 3.81 -7.19
N ASP A 125 0.57 3.10 -8.14
CA ASP A 125 1.31 2.26 -9.10
C ASP A 125 2.18 3.11 -10.03
N ALA A 126 1.65 4.21 -10.54
CA ALA A 126 2.39 5.14 -11.39
C ALA A 126 3.53 5.83 -10.63
N LEU A 127 3.29 6.22 -9.37
CA LEU A 127 4.31 6.85 -8.54
C LEU A 127 5.36 5.86 -8.04
N THR A 128 4.99 4.60 -7.81
CA THR A 128 5.95 3.52 -7.53
C THR A 128 6.86 3.29 -8.72
N TYR A 129 6.29 3.22 -9.94
CA TYR A 129 7.07 3.13 -11.17
C TYR A 129 8.04 4.31 -11.33
N ALA A 130 7.55 5.53 -11.18
CA ALA A 130 8.37 6.74 -11.23
C ALA A 130 9.49 6.72 -10.16
N ALA A 131 9.17 6.30 -8.93
CA ALA A 131 10.14 6.20 -7.84
C ALA A 131 11.23 5.17 -8.13
N ILE A 132 10.92 4.02 -8.72
CA ILE A 132 11.91 3.01 -9.16
C ILE A 132 12.86 3.62 -10.19
N LYS A 133 12.33 4.31 -11.20
CA LYS A 133 13.16 4.92 -12.27
C LYS A 133 14.03 6.07 -11.76
N MET A 134 13.54 6.87 -10.82
CA MET A 134 14.23 8.04 -10.30
C MET A 134 15.26 7.68 -9.21
N SER A 135 14.92 6.81 -8.28
CA SER A 135 15.76 6.49 -7.13
C SER A 135 17.00 5.68 -7.49
N ARG A 136 16.98 4.95 -8.60
CA ARG A 136 18.02 3.99 -9.00
C ARG A 136 18.29 2.89 -7.97
N LEU A 137 17.41 2.72 -6.99
CA LEU A 137 17.45 1.60 -6.06
C LEU A 137 17.06 0.31 -6.78
N PRO A 138 17.49 -0.85 -6.29
CA PRO A 138 16.97 -2.12 -6.75
C PRO A 138 15.43 -2.13 -6.71
N PRO A 139 14.72 -2.59 -7.76
CA PRO A 139 13.26 -2.51 -7.84
C PRO A 139 12.54 -3.07 -6.61
N GLY A 140 13.03 -4.17 -6.05
CA GLY A 140 12.45 -4.78 -4.85
C GLY A 140 12.52 -3.89 -3.59
N ARG A 141 13.39 -2.86 -3.57
CA ARG A 141 13.49 -1.90 -2.46
C ARG A 141 12.50 -0.72 -2.57
N VAL A 142 11.76 -0.61 -3.65
CA VAL A 142 10.75 0.41 -3.86
C VAL A 142 9.40 -0.28 -4.00
N ILE A 143 8.54 -0.10 -3.00
CA ILE A 143 7.28 -0.80 -2.85
C ILE A 143 6.15 0.22 -2.84
N GLY A 144 5.09 -0.03 -3.57
CA GLY A 144 3.83 0.71 -3.41
C GLY A 144 2.89 -0.02 -2.45
N SER A 145 2.08 0.69 -1.70
CA SER A 145 1.05 0.09 -0.83
C SER A 145 0.09 -0.82 -1.59
N GLY A 146 -0.06 -0.58 -2.87
CA GLY A 146 -0.84 -1.41 -3.80
C GLY A 146 -2.26 -1.68 -3.31
N THR A 147 -2.74 -2.88 -3.57
CA THR A 147 -4.07 -3.36 -3.19
C THR A 147 -4.08 -4.15 -1.87
N VAL A 148 -3.08 -3.93 -0.99
CA VAL A 148 -3.08 -4.57 0.34
C VAL A 148 -4.33 -4.19 1.12
N LEU A 149 -4.73 -2.91 1.08
CA LEU A 149 -5.96 -2.44 1.71
C LEU A 149 -7.21 -3.01 1.02
N ASP A 150 -7.24 -3.05 -0.30
CA ASP A 150 -8.41 -3.52 -1.07
C ASP A 150 -8.63 -5.03 -0.85
N SER A 151 -7.54 -5.80 -0.79
CA SER A 151 -7.58 -7.21 -0.39
C SER A 151 -8.07 -7.40 1.05
N ALA A 152 -7.71 -6.51 1.98
CA ALA A 152 -8.23 -6.55 3.34
C ALA A 152 -9.74 -6.21 3.39
N ARG A 153 -10.20 -5.25 2.60
CA ARG A 153 -11.63 -4.93 2.44
C ARG A 153 -12.41 -6.13 1.89
N LEU A 154 -11.87 -6.76 0.85
CA LEU A 154 -12.48 -7.96 0.26
C LEU A 154 -12.62 -9.08 1.29
N ARG A 155 -11.57 -9.33 2.07
CA ARG A 155 -11.61 -10.33 3.13
C ARG A 155 -12.65 -10.02 4.20
N ALA A 156 -12.80 -8.75 4.57
CA ALA A 156 -13.83 -8.31 5.53
C ALA A 156 -15.25 -8.47 4.97
N GLU A 157 -15.48 -8.12 3.70
CA GLU A 157 -16.76 -8.30 3.02
C GLU A 157 -17.16 -9.77 2.91
N LEU A 158 -16.22 -10.63 2.50
CA LEU A 158 -16.44 -12.08 2.43
C LEU A 158 -16.67 -12.69 3.81
N ALA A 159 -15.91 -12.26 4.81
CA ALA A 159 -16.09 -12.71 6.19
C ALA A 159 -17.47 -12.37 6.73
N ALA A 160 -17.95 -11.15 6.47
CA ALA A 160 -19.30 -10.73 6.84
C ALA A 160 -20.38 -11.53 6.08
N HIS A 161 -20.17 -11.78 4.78
CA HIS A 161 -21.10 -12.55 3.93
C HIS A 161 -21.25 -14.00 4.40
N TYR A 162 -20.14 -14.64 4.79
CA TYR A 162 -20.12 -16.05 5.21
C TYR A 162 -20.24 -16.26 6.72
N GLY A 163 -20.24 -15.20 7.53
CA GLY A 163 -20.31 -15.29 8.98
C GLY A 163 -19.06 -15.93 9.62
N VAL A 164 -17.88 -15.68 9.06
CA VAL A 164 -16.58 -16.21 9.53
C VAL A 164 -15.62 -15.12 9.94
N ASP A 165 -14.57 -15.45 10.68
CA ASP A 165 -13.48 -14.51 10.95
C ASP A 165 -12.68 -14.23 9.66
N ALA A 166 -12.40 -12.94 9.40
CA ALA A 166 -11.67 -12.50 8.21
C ALA A 166 -10.26 -13.11 8.08
N ARG A 167 -9.67 -13.60 9.18
CA ARG A 167 -8.40 -14.33 9.16
C ARG A 167 -8.47 -15.67 8.47
N ASN A 168 -9.67 -16.24 8.34
CA ASN A 168 -9.91 -17.50 7.64
C ASN A 168 -10.23 -17.30 6.14
N VAL A 169 -10.26 -16.06 5.67
CA VAL A 169 -10.50 -15.72 4.26
C VAL A 169 -9.18 -15.35 3.61
N HIS A 170 -8.84 -16.02 2.53
CA HIS A 170 -7.72 -15.70 1.66
C HIS A 170 -8.25 -15.33 0.28
N ALA A 171 -8.20 -14.06 -0.05
CA ALA A 171 -8.67 -13.50 -1.29
C ALA A 171 -7.87 -12.25 -1.62
N TYR A 172 -7.62 -12.01 -2.91
CA TYR A 172 -6.81 -10.93 -3.41
C TYR A 172 -7.57 -10.02 -4.37
N VAL A 173 -7.35 -8.73 -4.22
CA VAL A 173 -7.60 -7.72 -5.25
C VAL A 173 -6.27 -7.46 -5.91
N LEU A 174 -6.23 -7.51 -7.24
CA LEU A 174 -5.00 -7.43 -8.05
C LEU A 174 -5.11 -6.34 -9.12
N GLY A 175 -3.97 -6.00 -9.72
CA GLY A 175 -3.87 -5.04 -10.80
C GLY A 175 -3.50 -3.64 -10.33
N GLU A 176 -4.07 -2.62 -10.94
CA GLU A 176 -3.95 -1.22 -10.51
C GLU A 176 -4.70 -1.03 -9.17
N HIS A 177 -4.14 -0.26 -8.24
CA HIS A 177 -4.95 0.28 -7.14
C HIS A 177 -5.79 1.45 -7.68
N GLY A 178 -7.01 1.16 -8.13
CA GLY A 178 -7.93 2.11 -8.76
C GLY A 178 -9.07 1.44 -9.50
N ASP A 179 -9.64 2.15 -10.49
CA ASP A 179 -10.86 1.73 -11.16
C ASP A 179 -10.72 0.43 -11.97
N SER A 180 -9.50 0.04 -12.36
CA SER A 180 -9.23 -1.19 -13.10
C SER A 180 -8.79 -2.38 -12.24
N GLU A 181 -8.82 -2.23 -10.90
CA GLU A 181 -8.58 -3.37 -10.00
C GLU A 181 -9.61 -4.48 -10.20
N PHE A 182 -9.23 -5.71 -9.92
CA PHE A 182 -10.13 -6.85 -10.02
C PHE A 182 -9.90 -7.86 -8.90
N VAL A 183 -10.92 -8.62 -8.58
CA VAL A 183 -10.84 -9.71 -7.61
C VAL A 183 -10.39 -10.98 -8.30
N ALA A 184 -9.36 -11.66 -7.75
CA ALA A 184 -8.91 -12.97 -8.21
C ALA A 184 -9.77 -14.09 -7.55
N TRP A 185 -11.02 -14.23 -8.01
CA TRP A 185 -11.97 -15.21 -7.49
C TRP A 185 -11.49 -16.64 -7.60
N SER A 186 -10.76 -16.96 -8.68
CA SER A 186 -10.23 -18.29 -8.96
C SER A 186 -9.28 -18.81 -7.86
N THR A 187 -8.69 -17.90 -7.08
CA THR A 187 -7.75 -18.22 -5.99
C THR A 187 -8.32 -17.99 -4.59
N ALA A 188 -9.57 -17.50 -4.51
CA ALA A 188 -10.19 -17.19 -3.22
C ALA A 188 -10.54 -18.45 -2.44
N THR A 189 -10.23 -18.45 -1.14
CA THR A 189 -10.52 -19.58 -0.23
C THR A 189 -11.08 -19.11 1.10
N VAL A 190 -11.89 -19.95 1.72
CA VAL A 190 -12.37 -19.80 3.09
C VAL A 190 -12.07 -21.08 3.86
N GLY A 191 -11.36 -20.97 4.98
CA GLY A 191 -10.99 -22.14 5.78
C GLY A 191 -10.23 -23.20 4.97
N ASN A 192 -9.36 -22.79 4.05
CA ASN A 192 -8.59 -23.64 3.13
C ASN A 192 -9.43 -24.40 2.08
N MET A 193 -10.71 -24.10 1.94
CA MET A 193 -11.59 -24.61 0.86
C MET A 193 -11.69 -23.54 -0.24
N ARG A 194 -11.69 -23.94 -1.49
CA ARG A 194 -12.05 -23.02 -2.60
C ARG A 194 -13.45 -22.48 -2.37
N LEU A 195 -13.72 -21.28 -2.84
CA LEU A 195 -14.99 -20.60 -2.55
C LEU A 195 -16.19 -21.45 -2.96
N GLU A 196 -16.14 -22.06 -4.13
CA GLU A 196 -17.20 -22.95 -4.64
C GLU A 196 -17.44 -24.16 -3.72
N ASP A 197 -16.36 -24.83 -3.31
CA ASP A 197 -16.44 -25.99 -2.43
C ASP A 197 -16.98 -25.61 -1.03
N TYR A 198 -16.55 -24.43 -0.53
CA TYR A 198 -17.05 -23.88 0.73
C TYR A 198 -18.56 -23.64 0.68
N CYS A 199 -19.06 -23.03 -0.41
CA CYS A 199 -20.48 -22.76 -0.57
C CYS A 199 -21.32 -24.05 -0.64
N VAL A 200 -20.81 -25.07 -1.34
CA VAL A 200 -21.48 -26.39 -1.35
C VAL A 200 -21.50 -27.01 0.04
N ALA A 201 -20.37 -27.01 0.75
CA ALA A 201 -20.24 -27.64 2.06
C ALA A 201 -21.12 -26.96 3.13
N THR A 202 -21.23 -25.62 3.08
CA THR A 202 -21.98 -24.83 4.06
C THR A 202 -23.40 -24.50 3.64
N ARG A 203 -23.81 -24.84 2.41
CA ARG A 203 -25.09 -24.50 1.80
C ARG A 203 -25.33 -22.97 1.74
N THR A 204 -24.24 -22.21 1.61
CA THR A 204 -24.29 -20.76 1.40
C THR A 204 -24.24 -20.43 -0.08
N SER A 205 -24.61 -19.21 -0.45
CA SER A 205 -24.63 -18.79 -1.85
C SER A 205 -23.26 -18.30 -2.31
N CYS A 206 -22.84 -18.74 -3.49
CA CYS A 206 -21.74 -18.20 -4.29
C CYS A 206 -22.24 -17.67 -5.63
N GLU A 207 -23.45 -17.13 -5.66
CA GLU A 207 -24.04 -16.62 -6.91
C GLU A 207 -23.11 -15.55 -7.54
N PRO A 208 -22.77 -15.67 -8.83
CA PRO A 208 -21.87 -14.74 -9.50
C PRO A 208 -22.29 -13.27 -9.33
N ALA A 209 -23.59 -12.98 -9.34
CA ALA A 209 -24.09 -11.63 -9.12
C ALA A 209 -23.80 -11.07 -7.72
N GLN A 210 -23.81 -11.92 -6.70
CA GLN A 210 -23.45 -11.51 -5.32
C GLN A 210 -21.94 -11.27 -5.20
N MET A 211 -21.13 -12.12 -5.82
CA MET A 211 -19.68 -11.97 -5.84
C MET A 211 -19.30 -10.67 -6.57
N GLU A 212 -19.91 -10.37 -7.70
CA GLU A 212 -19.70 -9.10 -8.41
C GLU A 212 -20.08 -7.89 -7.54
N GLN A 213 -21.20 -7.94 -6.81
CA GLN A 213 -21.61 -6.88 -5.89
C GLN A 213 -20.61 -6.70 -4.75
N ILE A 214 -20.02 -7.78 -4.22
CA ILE A 214 -18.96 -7.70 -3.22
C ILE A 214 -17.72 -6.99 -3.81
N GLY A 215 -17.27 -7.41 -4.98
CA GLY A 215 -16.16 -6.77 -5.68
C GLY A 215 -16.40 -5.28 -5.94
N GLU A 216 -17.61 -4.91 -6.36
CA GLU A 216 -17.96 -3.50 -6.59
C GLU A 216 -17.98 -2.68 -5.29
N ARG A 217 -18.48 -3.23 -4.18
CA ARG A 217 -18.41 -2.55 -2.88
C ARG A 217 -16.95 -2.30 -2.44
N VAL A 218 -16.06 -3.25 -2.68
CA VAL A 218 -14.62 -3.08 -2.40
C VAL A 218 -14.04 -1.94 -3.21
N ARG A 219 -14.25 -1.94 -4.53
CA ARG A 219 -13.76 -0.91 -5.46
C ARG A 219 -14.29 0.48 -5.10
N ARG A 220 -15.56 0.58 -4.69
CA ARG A 220 -16.21 1.85 -4.34
C ARG A 220 -15.99 2.31 -2.90
N ALA A 221 -15.44 1.48 -2.03
CA ALA A 221 -15.33 1.78 -0.60
C ALA A 221 -14.62 3.12 -0.31
N ALA A 222 -13.55 3.43 -1.05
CA ALA A 222 -12.82 4.69 -0.88
C ALA A 222 -13.69 5.91 -1.23
N TYR A 223 -14.45 5.84 -2.32
CA TYR A 223 -15.34 6.92 -2.76
C TYR A 223 -16.44 7.21 -1.71
N GLU A 224 -17.07 6.17 -1.19
CA GLU A 224 -18.08 6.31 -0.16
C GLU A 224 -17.54 6.91 1.14
N ILE A 225 -16.36 6.46 1.59
CA ILE A 225 -15.72 6.99 2.79
C ILE A 225 -15.36 8.46 2.59
N ILE A 226 -14.79 8.83 1.44
CA ILE A 226 -14.43 10.21 1.13
C ILE A 226 -15.68 11.10 1.09
N GLN A 227 -16.74 10.63 0.45
CA GLN A 227 -18.01 11.37 0.41
C GLN A 227 -18.57 11.65 1.82
N ARG A 228 -18.43 10.70 2.75
CA ARG A 228 -19.01 10.81 4.12
C ARG A 228 -18.14 11.60 5.08
N LYS A 229 -16.80 11.48 5.02
CA LYS A 229 -15.88 12.08 6.01
C LYS A 229 -14.74 12.91 5.41
N GLY A 230 -14.70 13.09 4.11
CA GLY A 230 -13.75 13.94 3.39
C GLY A 230 -12.39 13.29 3.08
N ALA A 231 -12.05 12.16 3.67
CA ALA A 231 -10.80 11.42 3.36
C ALA A 231 -10.85 10.00 3.92
N THR A 232 -10.01 9.11 3.39
CA THR A 232 -9.66 7.84 4.05
C THR A 232 -8.30 7.97 4.72
N ASN A 233 -8.11 7.38 5.88
CA ASN A 233 -6.84 7.42 6.61
C ASN A 233 -6.60 6.19 7.50
N PHE A 234 -7.60 5.72 8.27
CA PHE A 234 -7.38 4.65 9.25
C PHE A 234 -6.99 3.30 8.62
N ALA A 235 -7.71 2.86 7.61
CA ALA A 235 -7.47 1.55 7.00
C ALA A 235 -6.16 1.52 6.20
N ILE A 236 -5.82 2.60 5.50
CA ILE A 236 -4.51 2.68 4.82
C ILE A 236 -3.36 2.75 5.84
N ALA A 237 -3.53 3.42 6.97
CA ALA A 237 -2.54 3.42 8.03
C ALA A 237 -2.29 2.00 8.58
N ALA A 238 -3.34 1.22 8.79
CA ALA A 238 -3.22 -0.18 9.20
C ALA A 238 -2.53 -1.04 8.11
N ALA A 239 -2.85 -0.86 6.83
CA ALA A 239 -2.21 -1.56 5.73
C ALA A 239 -0.70 -1.23 5.65
N LEU A 240 -0.32 0.05 5.77
CA LEU A 240 1.08 0.46 5.82
C LEU A 240 1.80 -0.14 7.03
N THR A 241 1.17 -0.13 8.21
CA THR A 241 1.72 -0.77 9.42
C THR A 241 1.94 -2.26 9.20
N ARG A 242 1.03 -2.95 8.52
CA ARG A 242 1.17 -4.38 8.18
C ARG A 242 2.35 -4.64 7.23
N ILE A 243 2.56 -3.76 6.23
CA ILE A 243 3.72 -3.88 5.31
C ILE A 243 5.02 -3.65 6.10
N ILE A 244 5.07 -2.63 6.95
CA ILE A 244 6.24 -2.35 7.82
C ILE A 244 6.53 -3.53 8.75
N GLU A 245 5.50 -4.14 9.33
CA GLU A 245 5.66 -5.32 10.18
C GLU A 245 6.32 -6.47 9.43
N ALA A 246 5.86 -6.77 8.21
CA ALA A 246 6.45 -7.82 7.38
C ALA A 246 7.94 -7.56 7.08
N ILE A 247 8.30 -6.30 6.82
CA ILE A 247 9.68 -5.88 6.57
C ILE A 247 10.53 -6.00 7.84
N LEU A 248 10.11 -5.38 8.94
CA LEU A 248 10.91 -5.31 10.17
C LEU A 248 11.10 -6.66 10.84
N ARG A 249 10.09 -7.53 10.76
CA ARG A 249 10.15 -8.90 11.32
C ARG A 249 10.71 -9.93 10.35
N ASP A 250 11.01 -9.52 9.11
CA ASP A 250 11.46 -10.44 8.04
C ASP A 250 10.50 -11.63 7.85
N GLU A 251 9.19 -11.36 7.82
CA GLU A 251 8.18 -12.43 7.90
C GLU A 251 8.04 -13.25 6.62
N GLN A 252 8.56 -12.80 5.50
CA GLN A 252 8.33 -13.43 4.19
C GLN A 252 6.83 -13.51 3.86
N SER A 253 6.09 -12.47 4.24
CA SER A 253 4.63 -12.41 4.07
C SER A 253 4.25 -12.21 2.62
N VAL A 254 3.19 -12.90 2.18
CA VAL A 254 2.59 -12.68 0.86
C VAL A 254 1.61 -11.53 0.95
N LEU A 255 1.94 -10.41 0.28
CA LEU A 255 1.14 -9.19 0.26
C LEU A 255 0.93 -8.72 -1.18
N THR A 256 -0.23 -8.14 -1.47
CA THR A 256 -0.55 -7.58 -2.79
C THR A 256 -0.04 -6.15 -2.92
N VAL A 257 1.28 -5.99 -2.79
CA VAL A 257 1.96 -4.70 -2.95
C VAL A 257 2.15 -4.34 -4.42
N SER A 258 2.22 -3.05 -4.72
CA SER A 258 2.60 -2.57 -6.04
C SER A 258 4.11 -2.71 -6.22
N THR A 259 4.53 -3.41 -7.27
CA THR A 259 5.92 -3.69 -7.58
C THR A 259 6.14 -3.76 -9.09
N LEU A 260 7.39 -3.63 -9.54
CA LEU A 260 7.75 -3.72 -10.95
C LEU A 260 7.61 -5.15 -11.45
N VAL A 261 6.75 -5.34 -12.45
CA VAL A 261 6.52 -6.62 -13.14
C VAL A 261 7.52 -6.75 -14.28
N GLN A 262 8.23 -7.87 -14.34
CA GLN A 262 9.34 -8.10 -15.28
C GLN A 262 9.26 -9.47 -15.98
N GLY A 263 8.08 -9.91 -16.35
CA GLY A 263 7.85 -11.16 -17.09
C GLY A 263 6.63 -11.94 -16.65
N GLU A 264 6.16 -11.70 -15.44
CA GLU A 264 4.99 -12.37 -14.89
C GLU A 264 3.77 -12.08 -15.78
N TYR A 265 3.01 -13.13 -16.10
CA TYR A 265 1.85 -13.08 -17.00
C TYR A 265 2.14 -12.50 -18.41
N GLY A 266 3.41 -12.48 -18.83
CA GLY A 266 3.87 -11.85 -20.07
C GLY A 266 3.88 -10.33 -20.05
N LEU A 267 3.77 -9.72 -18.86
CA LEU A 267 3.83 -8.27 -18.65
C LEU A 267 5.26 -7.83 -18.32
N GLN A 268 5.65 -6.64 -18.78
CA GLN A 268 6.97 -6.07 -18.53
C GLN A 268 6.87 -4.56 -18.33
N ASP A 269 7.78 -4.02 -17.53
CA ASP A 269 8.00 -2.58 -17.34
C ASP A 269 6.73 -1.83 -16.93
N VAL A 270 6.03 -2.35 -15.95
CA VAL A 270 4.83 -1.76 -15.34
C VAL A 270 4.78 -2.12 -13.87
N CYS A 271 4.37 -1.17 -13.02
CA CYS A 271 4.07 -1.47 -11.62
C CYS A 271 2.60 -1.84 -11.48
N LEU A 272 2.36 -2.98 -10.84
CA LEU A 272 1.03 -3.50 -10.53
C LEU A 272 1.04 -4.18 -9.18
N SER A 273 -0.12 -4.27 -8.58
CA SER A 273 -0.33 -5.00 -7.34
C SER A 273 -0.54 -6.48 -7.64
N LEU A 274 0.44 -7.27 -7.26
CA LEU A 274 0.45 -8.73 -7.37
C LEU A 274 0.85 -9.35 -6.03
N PRO A 275 0.46 -10.60 -5.74
CA PRO A 275 0.98 -11.30 -4.58
C PRO A 275 2.50 -11.38 -4.65
N ALA A 276 3.17 -10.85 -3.64
CA ALA A 276 4.62 -10.83 -3.60
C ALA A 276 5.12 -11.18 -2.19
N ILE A 277 6.24 -11.87 -2.11
CA ILE A 277 6.92 -12.17 -0.86
C ILE A 277 7.64 -10.91 -0.40
N VAL A 278 7.24 -10.39 0.76
CA VAL A 278 7.78 -9.18 1.37
C VAL A 278 8.51 -9.55 2.67
N GLY A 279 9.76 -9.15 2.76
CA GLY A 279 10.60 -9.33 3.93
C GLY A 279 11.55 -8.15 4.12
N ARG A 280 12.63 -8.32 4.90
CA ARG A 280 13.55 -7.23 5.28
C ARG A 280 14.23 -6.52 4.11
N ASN A 281 14.36 -7.17 2.96
CA ASN A 281 14.96 -6.59 1.76
C ASN A 281 13.92 -6.00 0.79
N GLY A 282 12.65 -5.89 1.22
CA GLY A 282 11.54 -5.45 0.41
C GLY A 282 10.85 -6.60 -0.31
N VAL A 283 10.45 -6.39 -1.56
CA VAL A 283 9.89 -7.43 -2.44
C VAL A 283 11.01 -8.35 -2.89
N GLN A 284 10.90 -9.62 -2.55
CA GLN A 284 11.89 -10.64 -2.90
C GLN A 284 11.48 -11.43 -4.14
N GLN A 285 10.17 -11.68 -4.29
CA GLN A 285 9.63 -12.45 -5.41
C GLN A 285 8.17 -12.09 -5.64
N VAL A 286 7.78 -11.90 -6.90
CA VAL A 286 6.37 -11.87 -7.30
C VAL A 286 5.89 -13.30 -7.50
N LEU A 287 4.69 -13.61 -7.01
CA LEU A 287 4.10 -14.94 -7.11
C LEU A 287 3.03 -14.94 -8.22
N PRO A 288 3.28 -15.57 -9.36
CA PRO A 288 2.29 -15.70 -10.42
C PRO A 288 1.22 -16.73 -10.01
N VAL A 289 0.19 -16.30 -9.31
CA VAL A 289 -0.93 -17.15 -8.93
C VAL A 289 -1.76 -17.55 -10.16
N PRO A 290 -2.37 -18.74 -10.19
CA PRO A 290 -3.18 -19.16 -11.32
C PRO A 290 -4.42 -18.27 -11.44
N LEU A 291 -4.55 -17.55 -12.54
CA LEU A 291 -5.69 -16.67 -12.86
C LEU A 291 -6.56 -17.33 -13.93
N ALA A 292 -7.87 -17.20 -13.82
CA ALA A 292 -8.78 -17.55 -14.88
C ALA A 292 -8.60 -16.61 -16.10
N ASP A 293 -9.02 -17.03 -17.30
CA ASP A 293 -8.83 -16.25 -18.53
C ASP A 293 -9.41 -14.83 -18.44
N GLY A 294 -10.58 -14.67 -17.82
CA GLY A 294 -11.20 -13.38 -17.60
C GLY A 294 -10.41 -12.46 -16.64
N GLU A 295 -9.80 -13.05 -15.61
CA GLU A 295 -8.95 -12.36 -14.64
C GLU A 295 -7.61 -11.95 -15.28
N LEU A 296 -7.03 -12.83 -16.10
CA LEU A 296 -5.83 -12.51 -16.88
C LEU A 296 -6.09 -11.37 -17.88
N ALA A 297 -7.25 -11.37 -18.52
CA ALA A 297 -7.65 -10.27 -19.37
C ALA A 297 -7.85 -8.97 -18.58
N ALA A 298 -8.39 -9.02 -17.35
CA ALA A 298 -8.51 -7.88 -16.46
C ALA A 298 -7.13 -7.35 -16.04
N LEU A 299 -6.19 -8.23 -15.70
CA LEU A 299 -4.81 -7.84 -15.37
C LEU A 299 -4.13 -7.10 -16.53
N ARG A 300 -4.30 -7.58 -17.76
CA ARG A 300 -3.76 -6.92 -18.95
C ARG A 300 -4.36 -5.53 -19.17
N ARG A 301 -5.68 -5.37 -19.02
CA ARG A 301 -6.34 -4.05 -19.08
C ARG A 301 -5.80 -3.11 -17.99
N SER A 302 -5.61 -3.61 -16.78
CA SER A 302 -5.03 -2.85 -15.67
C SER A 302 -3.59 -2.37 -15.99
N ALA A 303 -2.76 -3.25 -16.59
CA ALA A 303 -1.43 -2.88 -17.04
C ALA A 303 -1.44 -1.78 -18.11
N GLU A 304 -2.37 -1.86 -19.07
CA GLU A 304 -2.53 -0.84 -20.12
C GLU A 304 -2.97 0.51 -19.52
N ALA A 305 -3.88 0.51 -18.55
CA ALA A 305 -4.30 1.72 -17.86
C ALA A 305 -3.11 2.44 -17.19
N ILE A 306 -2.27 1.69 -16.46
CA ILE A 306 -1.06 2.26 -15.83
C ILE A 306 -0.04 2.73 -16.86
N ARG A 307 0.22 1.97 -17.92
CA ARG A 307 1.13 2.41 -19.00
C ARG A 307 0.68 3.73 -19.63
N GLY A 308 -0.62 3.91 -19.85
CA GLY A 308 -1.19 5.15 -20.35
C GLY A 308 -0.93 6.36 -19.43
N VAL A 309 -0.74 6.13 -18.14
CA VAL A 309 -0.37 7.16 -17.15
C VAL A 309 1.14 7.36 -17.13
N THR A 310 1.94 6.28 -17.06
CA THR A 310 3.40 6.34 -16.87
C THR A 310 4.15 6.85 -18.09
N GLN A 311 3.69 6.57 -19.31
CA GLN A 311 4.28 7.14 -20.54
C GLN A 311 4.26 8.67 -20.63
N ARG A 312 3.42 9.32 -19.83
CA ARG A 312 3.30 10.79 -19.79
C ARG A 312 4.14 11.42 -18.69
N VAL A 313 4.79 10.61 -17.85
CA VAL A 313 5.57 11.06 -16.68
C VAL A 313 7.01 10.52 -16.69
N ALA A 314 7.37 9.67 -17.65
CA ALA A 314 8.72 9.27 -17.97
C ALA A 314 9.33 10.29 -18.95
#